data_2775adc9db56571eef23edeaca61a104
#
_entry.id   2775adc9db56571eef23edeaca61a104
#
_cell.length_a   1.000
_cell.length_b   1.000
_cell.length_c   1.000
_cell.angle_alpha   90.00
_cell.angle_beta   90.00
_cell.angle_gamma   90.00
#
_symmetry.space_group_name_H-M   'P 1'
#
loop_
_entity.id
_entity.type
_entity.pdbx_description
1 polymer ?
#
loop_
_entity_poly.entity_id
_entity_poly.type
_entity_poly.pdbx_seq_one_letter_code
_entity_poly.pdbx_strand_id
1 'polypeptide(L)'
;LNHVLPTVWTDALVHLQDSAASVPLDGALAQMIENELGAPLSEIFSEFDPTPIAAASLAQVHRARVKDSGLQVAVKVQYPHLASQVVGDLWAMEVLSSAVGYFFDDFHYGWLLPEFEETADMELDFKQEQRNSERIKAMFTHRTDVHVPYVIDALSTRKVLTMEFVSGFRVDDVDAMVHHGLAPLEVATTITSVFGEMIHVHGFVHCDPHPGNLMVQTHATNKQGHRLVLLDHGMYRRLEPSFRHSY
;
A
#
# COMPACT_ATOMS: atom_id res chain seq x y z
N LEU A 1 -18.12 -4.96 -2.08
CA LEU A 1 -18.96 -4.34 -3.16
C LEU A 1 -19.77 -5.39 -3.93
N ASN A 2 -19.22 -6.62 -4.13
CA ASN A 2 -19.87 -7.68 -4.94
C ASN A 2 -21.24 -8.17 -4.41
N HIS A 3 -21.60 -7.83 -3.17
CA HIS A 3 -22.89 -8.18 -2.57
C HIS A 3 -23.95 -7.06 -2.68
N VAL A 4 -23.55 -5.87 -3.12
CA VAL A 4 -24.42 -4.68 -3.16
C VAL A 4 -24.65 -4.18 -4.59
N LEU A 5 -23.68 -4.38 -5.49
CA LEU A 5 -23.75 -3.92 -6.87
C LEU A 5 -23.95 -5.09 -7.84
N PRO A 6 -24.71 -4.90 -8.95
CA PRO A 6 -24.80 -5.87 -10.03
C PRO A 6 -23.41 -6.21 -10.59
N THR A 7 -23.19 -7.47 -10.99
CA THR A 7 -21.90 -7.97 -11.52
C THR A 7 -21.34 -7.14 -12.68
N VAL A 8 -22.20 -6.62 -13.56
CA VAL A 8 -21.83 -5.75 -14.67
C VAL A 8 -21.08 -4.48 -14.19
N TRP A 9 -21.48 -3.93 -13.04
CA TRP A 9 -20.80 -2.77 -12.44
C TRP A 9 -19.49 -3.16 -11.76
N THR A 10 -19.49 -4.29 -11.05
CA THR A 10 -18.27 -4.77 -10.38
C THR A 10 -17.22 -5.16 -11.39
N ASP A 11 -17.58 -5.84 -12.49
CA ASP A 11 -16.65 -6.21 -13.56
C ASP A 11 -16.06 -4.99 -14.28
N ALA A 12 -16.89 -3.94 -14.49
CA ALA A 12 -16.41 -2.68 -15.07
C ALA A 12 -15.48 -1.91 -14.11
N LEU A 13 -15.71 -1.99 -12.80
CA LEU A 13 -14.94 -1.26 -11.79
C LEU A 13 -13.65 -1.99 -11.37
N VAL A 14 -13.58 -3.31 -11.53
CA VAL A 14 -12.37 -4.10 -11.22
C VAL A 14 -11.15 -3.56 -11.98
N HIS A 15 -11.34 -3.18 -13.24
CA HIS A 15 -10.25 -2.60 -14.04
C HIS A 15 -9.75 -1.24 -13.51
N LEU A 16 -10.55 -0.53 -12.70
CA LEU A 16 -10.14 0.75 -12.12
C LEU A 16 -9.32 0.58 -10.83
N GLN A 17 -9.35 -0.60 -10.20
CA GLN A 17 -8.63 -0.85 -8.95
C GLN A 17 -7.12 -1.04 -9.16
N ASP A 18 -6.71 -1.61 -10.30
CA ASP A 18 -5.32 -2.02 -10.55
C ASP A 18 -4.67 -1.32 -11.77
N SER A 19 -5.33 -0.36 -12.40
CA SER A 19 -4.88 0.25 -13.66
C SER A 19 -4.91 1.78 -13.64
N ALA A 20 -4.31 2.40 -12.64
CA ALA A 20 -3.95 3.81 -12.77
C ALA A 20 -2.96 3.96 -13.95
N ALA A 21 -3.15 4.99 -14.77
CA ALA A 21 -2.22 5.28 -15.85
C ALA A 21 -0.84 5.57 -15.25
N SER A 22 0.14 4.71 -15.52
CA SER A 22 1.51 4.95 -15.07
C SER A 22 2.12 6.16 -15.79
N VAL A 23 2.94 6.90 -15.08
CA VAL A 23 3.74 7.99 -15.66
C VAL A 23 5.05 7.39 -16.16
N PRO A 24 5.47 7.70 -17.41
CA PRO A 24 6.77 7.25 -17.90
C PRO A 24 7.91 7.67 -16.98
N LEU A 25 8.91 6.80 -16.82
CA LEU A 25 10.15 7.14 -16.14
C LEU A 25 11.00 8.04 -17.05
N ASP A 26 10.54 9.25 -17.29
CA ASP A 26 11.21 10.28 -18.08
C ASP A 26 11.38 11.56 -17.23
N GLY A 27 12.10 12.52 -17.76
CA GLY A 27 12.30 13.86 -17.26
C GLY A 27 11.81 14.16 -15.83
N ALA A 28 10.51 14.31 -15.65
CA ALA A 28 9.94 14.80 -14.39
C ALA A 28 9.99 13.75 -13.27
N LEU A 29 9.65 12.48 -13.55
CA LEU A 29 9.63 11.44 -12.53
C LEU A 29 11.05 11.04 -12.11
N ALA A 30 11.95 10.81 -13.07
CA ALA A 30 13.35 10.51 -12.79
C ALA A 30 14.01 11.63 -12.00
N GLN A 31 13.80 12.89 -12.42
CA GLN A 31 14.33 14.05 -11.72
C GLN A 31 13.79 14.20 -10.29
N MET A 32 12.51 13.87 -10.07
CA MET A 32 11.95 13.87 -8.72
C MET A 32 12.63 12.83 -7.84
N ILE A 33 12.84 11.60 -8.33
CA ILE A 33 13.53 10.54 -7.57
C ILE A 33 14.96 10.96 -7.25
N GLU A 34 15.70 11.48 -8.23
CA GLU A 34 17.08 11.94 -8.05
C GLU A 34 17.18 13.11 -7.05
N ASN A 35 16.25 14.05 -7.11
CA ASN A 35 16.19 15.15 -6.15
C ASN A 35 15.86 14.66 -4.73
N GLU A 36 14.95 13.72 -4.58
CA GLU A 36 14.59 13.13 -3.28
C GLU A 36 15.74 12.29 -2.71
N LEU A 37 16.45 11.52 -3.53
CA LEU A 37 17.55 10.66 -3.08
C LEU A 37 18.90 11.36 -3.05
N GLY A 38 19.01 12.56 -3.63
CA GLY A 38 20.22 13.39 -3.60
C GLY A 38 21.35 12.96 -4.54
N ALA A 39 21.10 12.00 -5.45
CA ALA A 39 22.07 11.52 -6.42
C ALA A 39 21.38 10.99 -7.70
N PRO A 40 22.09 10.95 -8.84
CA PRO A 40 21.58 10.34 -10.07
C PRO A 40 21.17 8.88 -9.88
N LEU A 41 20.11 8.43 -10.55
CA LEU A 41 19.64 7.04 -10.49
C LEU A 41 20.76 6.03 -10.81
N SER A 42 21.61 6.34 -11.78
CA SER A 42 22.75 5.49 -12.20
C SER A 42 23.87 5.38 -11.16
N GLU A 43 23.93 6.26 -10.17
CA GLU A 43 24.87 6.18 -9.06
C GLU A 43 24.30 5.32 -7.92
N ILE A 44 22.98 5.31 -7.74
CA ILE A 44 22.29 4.58 -6.67
C ILE A 44 21.96 3.14 -7.12
N PHE A 45 21.46 2.98 -8.34
CA PHE A 45 21.00 1.70 -8.87
C PHE A 45 21.85 1.24 -10.06
N SER A 46 22.25 -0.02 -10.07
CA SER A 46 22.89 -0.64 -11.23
C SER A 46 21.88 -0.97 -12.34
N GLU A 47 20.64 -1.22 -11.95
CA GLU A 47 19.50 -1.49 -12.83
C GLU A 47 18.27 -0.79 -12.24
N PHE A 48 17.53 -0.07 -13.07
CA PHE A 48 16.22 0.51 -12.71
C PHE A 48 15.27 0.27 -13.88
N ASP A 49 14.22 -0.53 -13.65
CA ASP A 49 13.24 -0.84 -14.69
C ASP A 49 12.39 0.40 -14.98
N PRO A 50 12.41 0.94 -16.20
CA PRO A 50 11.58 2.10 -16.54
C PRO A 50 10.08 1.78 -16.55
N THR A 51 9.73 0.51 -16.71
CA THR A 51 8.34 0.05 -16.68
C THR A 51 7.95 -0.28 -15.24
N PRO A 52 6.93 0.37 -14.67
CA PRO A 52 6.49 0.05 -13.34
C PRO A 52 5.86 -1.36 -13.28
N ILE A 53 6.12 -2.08 -12.20
CA ILE A 53 5.51 -3.40 -11.91
C ILE A 53 4.11 -3.28 -11.33
N ALA A 54 3.77 -2.12 -10.77
CA ALA A 54 2.44 -1.79 -10.26
C ALA A 54 2.22 -0.28 -10.33
N ALA A 55 0.97 0.13 -10.51
CA ALA A 55 0.55 1.53 -10.49
C ALA A 55 -0.75 1.65 -9.69
N ALA A 56 -0.77 2.53 -8.71
CA ALA A 56 -1.92 2.85 -7.88
C ALA A 56 -2.32 4.33 -8.07
N SER A 57 -3.33 4.79 -7.35
CA SER A 57 -3.86 6.16 -7.47
C SER A 57 -2.82 7.25 -7.19
N LEU A 58 -1.92 7.02 -6.24
CA LEU A 58 -0.98 8.02 -5.72
C LEU A 58 0.48 7.73 -6.06
N ALA A 59 0.80 6.51 -6.49
CA ALA A 59 2.18 6.07 -6.66
C ALA A 59 2.30 4.95 -7.70
N GLN A 60 3.49 4.77 -8.20
CA GLN A 60 3.88 3.60 -8.98
C GLN A 60 5.10 2.93 -8.37
N VAL A 61 5.27 1.64 -8.65
CA VAL A 61 6.34 0.82 -8.09
C VAL A 61 7.24 0.31 -9.21
N HIS A 62 8.53 0.56 -9.09
CA HIS A 62 9.54 0.08 -10.02
C HIS A 62 10.40 -1.01 -9.40
N ARG A 63 10.86 -1.92 -10.21
CA ARG A 63 11.90 -2.87 -9.83
C ARG A 63 13.26 -2.26 -10.07
N ALA A 64 14.15 -2.38 -9.10
CA ALA A 64 15.51 -1.87 -9.22
C ALA A 64 16.52 -2.80 -8.54
N ARG A 65 17.81 -2.55 -8.78
CA ARG A 65 18.92 -3.22 -8.11
C ARG A 65 19.86 -2.17 -7.54
N VAL A 66 20.06 -2.19 -6.24
CA VAL A 66 20.97 -1.27 -5.55
C VAL A 66 22.41 -1.57 -5.98
N LYS A 67 23.17 -0.54 -6.38
CA LYS A 67 24.47 -0.67 -6.99
C LYS A 67 25.52 -1.30 -6.07
N ASP A 68 25.60 -0.82 -4.84
CA ASP A 68 26.65 -1.23 -3.90
C ASP A 68 26.42 -2.63 -3.32
N SER A 69 25.17 -2.98 -3.05
CA SER A 69 24.83 -4.25 -2.40
C SER A 69 24.38 -5.34 -3.37
N GLY A 70 24.01 -4.97 -4.60
CA GLY A 70 23.40 -5.89 -5.56
C GLY A 70 21.99 -6.36 -5.19
N LEU A 71 21.38 -5.81 -4.13
CA LEU A 71 20.06 -6.19 -3.65
C LEU A 71 18.98 -5.80 -4.67
N GLN A 72 18.05 -6.71 -4.94
CA GLN A 72 16.83 -6.38 -5.66
C GLN A 72 15.86 -5.67 -4.72
N VAL A 73 15.29 -4.55 -5.20
CA VAL A 73 14.39 -3.70 -4.44
C VAL A 73 13.16 -3.32 -5.26
N ALA A 74 12.07 -3.04 -4.56
CA ALA A 74 10.91 -2.35 -5.08
C ALA A 74 11.02 -0.87 -4.66
N VAL A 75 10.89 0.03 -5.62
CA VAL A 75 10.95 1.48 -5.41
C VAL A 75 9.57 2.05 -5.68
N LYS A 76 8.82 2.39 -4.62
CA LYS A 76 7.51 3.03 -4.67
C LYS A 76 7.73 4.54 -4.76
N VAL A 77 7.14 5.18 -5.75
CA VAL A 77 7.38 6.59 -6.08
C VAL A 77 6.06 7.30 -6.26
N GLN A 78 5.86 8.43 -5.60
CA GLN A 78 4.68 9.28 -5.79
C GLN A 78 4.68 9.92 -7.18
N TYR A 79 3.49 10.21 -7.70
CA TYR A 79 3.41 10.96 -8.94
C TYR A 79 3.87 12.41 -8.75
N PRO A 80 4.59 12.98 -9.73
CA PRO A 80 4.92 14.39 -9.74
C PRO A 80 3.63 15.24 -9.61
N HIS A 81 3.69 16.33 -8.85
CA HIS A 81 2.56 17.26 -8.62
C HIS A 81 1.37 16.73 -7.82
N LEU A 82 1.42 15.48 -7.33
CA LEU A 82 0.32 14.89 -6.58
C LEU A 82 -0.11 15.75 -5.38
N ALA A 83 0.84 16.23 -4.59
CA ALA A 83 0.54 17.07 -3.42
C ALA A 83 -0.22 18.36 -3.80
N SER A 84 0.12 18.98 -4.94
CA SER A 84 -0.59 20.16 -5.42
C SER A 84 -1.99 19.86 -5.97
N GLN A 85 -2.17 18.67 -6.55
CA GLN A 85 -3.49 18.20 -6.98
C GLN A 85 -4.41 17.97 -5.79
N VAL A 86 -3.96 17.25 -4.77
CA VAL A 86 -4.74 16.97 -3.56
C VAL A 86 -5.21 18.27 -2.88
N VAL A 87 -4.33 19.27 -2.75
CA VAL A 87 -4.71 20.57 -2.21
C VAL A 87 -5.79 21.25 -3.06
N GLY A 88 -5.66 21.18 -4.39
CA GLY A 88 -6.67 21.72 -5.30
C GLY A 88 -8.03 21.01 -5.21
N ASP A 89 -8.01 19.70 -5.11
CA ASP A 89 -9.20 18.86 -5.01
C ASP A 89 -9.93 19.10 -3.68
N LEU A 90 -9.20 19.18 -2.56
CA LEU A 90 -9.76 19.50 -1.24
C LEU A 90 -10.41 20.90 -1.24
N TRP A 91 -9.73 21.90 -1.81
CA TRP A 91 -10.31 23.23 -1.97
C TRP A 91 -11.60 23.21 -2.82
N ALA A 92 -11.59 22.48 -3.94
CA ALA A 92 -12.77 22.33 -4.79
C ALA A 92 -13.93 21.64 -4.06
N MET A 93 -13.63 20.59 -3.27
CA MET A 93 -14.62 19.92 -2.43
C MET A 93 -15.22 20.85 -1.36
N GLU A 94 -14.41 21.68 -0.73
CA GLU A 94 -14.85 22.67 0.27
C GLU A 94 -15.82 23.70 -0.35
N VAL A 95 -15.44 24.27 -1.51
CA VAL A 95 -16.27 25.22 -2.24
C VAL A 95 -17.58 24.58 -2.67
N LEU A 96 -17.53 23.35 -3.23
CA LEU A 96 -18.72 22.64 -3.68
C LEU A 96 -19.64 22.26 -2.51
N SER A 97 -19.09 21.74 -1.42
CA SER A 97 -19.84 21.40 -0.20
C SER A 97 -20.55 22.62 0.37
N SER A 98 -19.85 23.76 0.44
CA SER A 98 -20.41 25.02 0.91
C SER A 98 -21.53 25.52 0.00
N ALA A 99 -21.35 25.45 -1.32
CA ALA A 99 -22.35 25.86 -2.31
C ALA A 99 -23.61 24.97 -2.23
N VAL A 100 -23.44 23.65 -2.15
CA VAL A 100 -24.56 22.71 -2.02
C VAL A 100 -25.29 22.91 -0.69
N GLY A 101 -24.57 23.10 0.42
CA GLY A 101 -25.16 23.38 1.73
C GLY A 101 -25.97 24.69 1.79
N TYR A 102 -25.66 25.65 0.89
CA TYR A 102 -26.48 26.88 0.75
C TYR A 102 -27.86 26.63 0.12
N PHE A 103 -27.95 25.63 -0.79
CA PHE A 103 -29.20 25.29 -1.49
C PHE A 103 -29.99 24.17 -0.84
N PHE A 104 -29.36 23.36 -0.01
CA PHE A 104 -29.96 22.16 0.60
C PHE A 104 -29.66 22.13 2.09
N ASP A 105 -30.65 22.45 2.92
CA ASP A 105 -30.51 22.56 4.39
C ASP A 105 -30.08 21.26 5.08
N ASP A 106 -30.34 20.10 4.47
CA ASP A 106 -29.94 18.79 5.00
C ASP A 106 -28.53 18.36 4.59
N PHE A 107 -27.81 19.17 3.79
CA PHE A 107 -26.49 18.84 3.27
C PHE A 107 -25.38 19.39 4.17
N HIS A 108 -25.03 18.64 5.22
CA HIS A 108 -24.02 19.02 6.21
C HIS A 108 -22.82 18.05 6.20
N TYR A 109 -22.09 17.94 5.07
CA TYR A 109 -20.96 17.04 4.93
C TYR A 109 -19.59 17.71 5.15
N GLY A 110 -19.54 18.96 5.57
CA GLY A 110 -18.30 19.70 5.85
C GLY A 110 -17.41 19.04 6.91
N TRP A 111 -17.98 18.22 7.79
CA TRP A 111 -17.23 17.45 8.79
C TRP A 111 -16.36 16.34 8.18
N LEU A 112 -16.62 15.91 6.93
CA LEU A 112 -15.81 14.91 6.23
C LEU A 112 -14.50 15.50 5.69
N LEU A 113 -14.44 16.80 5.42
CA LEU A 113 -13.26 17.42 4.80
C LEU A 113 -11.98 17.25 5.65
N PRO A 114 -12.00 17.49 6.97
CA PRO A 114 -10.83 17.24 7.82
C PRO A 114 -10.36 15.77 7.82
N GLU A 115 -11.28 14.80 7.74
CA GLU A 115 -10.96 13.37 7.67
C GLU A 115 -10.31 13.01 6.33
N PHE A 116 -10.78 13.62 5.22
CA PHE A 116 -10.14 13.46 3.92
C PHE A 116 -8.75 14.09 3.88
N GLU A 117 -8.57 15.27 4.48
CA GLU A 117 -7.28 15.95 4.57
C GLU A 117 -6.28 15.12 5.37
N GLU A 118 -6.67 14.63 6.56
CA GLU A 118 -5.83 13.77 7.39
C GLU A 118 -5.45 12.47 6.67
N THR A 119 -6.40 11.85 5.98
CA THR A 119 -6.15 10.62 5.21
C THR A 119 -5.20 10.88 4.06
N ALA A 120 -5.39 11.96 3.30
CA ALA A 120 -4.52 12.35 2.20
C ALA A 120 -3.09 12.66 2.68
N ASP A 121 -2.94 13.37 3.80
CA ASP A 121 -1.63 13.66 4.39
C ASP A 121 -0.90 12.38 4.82
N MET A 122 -1.63 11.40 5.38
CA MET A 122 -1.04 10.10 5.74
C MET A 122 -0.57 9.31 4.51
N GLU A 123 -1.38 9.29 3.45
CA GLU A 123 -1.04 8.57 2.21
C GLU A 123 0.10 9.24 1.42
N LEU A 124 0.30 10.55 1.60
CA LEU A 124 1.38 11.32 0.97
C LEU A 124 2.70 11.30 1.76
N ASP A 125 2.78 10.62 2.91
CA ASP A 125 4.02 10.52 3.70
C ASP A 125 4.55 9.08 3.76
N PHE A 126 5.42 8.71 2.83
CA PHE A 126 6.07 7.39 2.85
C PHE A 126 6.98 7.16 4.06
N LYS A 127 7.40 8.20 4.78
CA LYS A 127 8.05 8.01 6.08
C LYS A 127 7.08 7.49 7.14
N GLN A 128 5.78 7.82 7.03
CA GLN A 128 4.77 7.21 7.88
C GLN A 128 4.54 5.74 7.51
N GLU A 129 4.50 5.43 6.21
CA GLU A 129 4.42 4.04 5.73
C GLU A 129 5.61 3.20 6.21
N GLN A 130 6.83 3.73 6.16
CA GLN A 130 8.02 3.10 6.73
C GLN A 130 7.87 2.82 8.23
N ARG A 131 7.46 3.82 9.02
CA ARG A 131 7.25 3.64 10.48
C ARG A 131 6.21 2.57 10.78
N ASN A 132 5.13 2.52 10.02
CA ASN A 132 4.10 1.50 10.16
C ASN A 132 4.65 0.10 9.81
N SER A 133 5.39 -0.03 8.70
CA SER A 133 6.05 -1.26 8.28
C SER A 133 6.97 -1.82 9.37
N GLU A 134 7.87 -0.99 9.90
CA GLU A 134 8.79 -1.36 10.97
C GLU A 134 8.04 -1.82 12.23
N ARG A 135 6.96 -1.12 12.58
CA ARG A 135 6.12 -1.46 13.72
C ARG A 135 5.43 -2.80 13.54
N ILE A 136 4.83 -3.05 12.38
CA ILE A 136 4.19 -4.33 12.05
C ILE A 136 5.22 -5.46 12.05
N LYS A 137 6.37 -5.25 11.44
CA LYS A 137 7.47 -6.21 11.46
C LYS A 137 7.87 -6.60 12.89
N ALA A 138 7.97 -5.63 13.80
CA ALA A 138 8.28 -5.87 15.19
C ALA A 138 7.16 -6.65 15.91
N MET A 139 5.88 -6.37 15.63
CA MET A 139 4.73 -7.06 16.20
C MET A 139 4.68 -8.54 15.81
N PHE A 140 5.05 -8.86 14.59
CA PHE A 140 4.98 -10.23 14.04
C PHE A 140 6.32 -10.99 14.07
N THR A 141 7.33 -10.54 14.83
CA THR A 141 8.62 -11.23 14.95
C THR A 141 8.52 -12.67 15.44
N HIS A 142 7.49 -12.99 16.20
CA HIS A 142 7.23 -14.35 16.73
C HIS A 142 6.60 -15.29 15.69
N ARG A 143 6.15 -14.77 14.53
CA ARG A 143 5.47 -15.54 13.47
C ARG A 143 6.42 -15.79 12.29
N THR A 144 6.56 -17.05 11.92
CA THR A 144 7.35 -17.46 10.75
C THR A 144 6.54 -17.48 9.45
N ASP A 145 5.22 -17.41 9.57
CA ASP A 145 4.25 -17.40 8.47
C ASP A 145 3.82 -16.01 8.02
N VAL A 146 4.44 -14.94 8.59
CA VAL A 146 4.25 -13.54 8.19
C VAL A 146 5.57 -12.93 7.77
N HIS A 147 5.57 -12.19 6.69
CA HIS A 147 6.71 -11.41 6.21
C HIS A 147 6.30 -9.96 5.95
N VAL A 148 7.10 -9.04 6.43
CA VAL A 148 7.01 -7.62 6.13
C VAL A 148 8.32 -7.24 5.45
N PRO A 149 8.29 -6.79 4.18
CA PRO A 149 9.49 -6.36 3.47
C PRO A 149 10.25 -5.29 4.27
N TYR A 150 11.55 -5.42 4.38
CA TYR A 150 12.33 -4.39 5.05
C TYR A 150 12.47 -3.15 4.16
N VAL A 151 12.44 -1.98 4.79
CA VAL A 151 12.65 -0.69 4.11
C VAL A 151 14.12 -0.30 4.22
N ILE A 152 14.68 0.23 3.13
CA ILE A 152 16.04 0.81 3.11
C ILE A 152 15.91 2.29 3.43
N ASP A 153 16.13 2.65 4.69
CA ASP A 153 15.94 4.02 5.19
C ASP A 153 16.76 5.05 4.42
N ALA A 154 18.02 4.72 4.09
CA ALA A 154 18.92 5.61 3.34
C ALA A 154 18.45 5.91 1.90
N LEU A 155 17.55 5.07 1.34
CA LEU A 155 16.96 5.23 0.01
C LEU A 155 15.44 5.48 0.09
N SER A 156 14.98 6.03 1.21
CA SER A 156 13.56 6.31 1.45
C SER A 156 13.36 7.73 1.98
N THR A 157 12.41 8.45 1.40
CA THR A 157 12.04 9.83 1.72
C THR A 157 10.53 9.94 1.90
N ARG A 158 9.98 11.15 1.93
CA ARG A 158 8.53 11.34 1.94
C ARG A 158 7.84 10.89 0.65
N LYS A 159 8.56 10.91 -0.50
CA LYS A 159 7.99 10.63 -1.83
C LYS A 159 8.54 9.39 -2.49
N VAL A 160 9.60 8.81 -1.96
CA VAL A 160 10.25 7.59 -2.46
C VAL A 160 10.36 6.60 -1.32
N LEU A 161 9.87 5.38 -1.50
CA LEU A 161 10.01 4.28 -0.54
C LEU A 161 10.71 3.12 -1.22
N THR A 162 11.91 2.82 -0.76
CA THR A 162 12.71 1.69 -1.27
C THR A 162 12.65 0.55 -0.28
N MET A 163 12.15 -0.59 -0.73
CA MET A 163 11.95 -1.77 0.11
C MET A 163 12.44 -3.06 -0.57
N GLU A 164 12.55 -4.11 0.21
CA GLU A 164 12.83 -5.46 -0.29
C GLU A 164 11.87 -5.83 -1.44
N PHE A 165 12.43 -6.30 -2.55
CA PHE A 165 11.63 -6.89 -3.62
C PHE A 165 11.24 -8.31 -3.24
N VAL A 166 9.95 -8.56 -3.16
CA VAL A 166 9.40 -9.86 -2.79
C VAL A 166 8.73 -10.50 -3.99
N SER A 167 9.08 -11.75 -4.27
CA SER A 167 8.41 -12.57 -5.28
C SER A 167 7.32 -13.41 -4.62
N GLY A 168 6.16 -13.50 -5.25
CA GLY A 168 5.04 -14.28 -4.72
C GLY A 168 3.81 -14.13 -5.60
N PHE A 169 2.69 -14.63 -5.11
CA PHE A 169 1.39 -14.60 -5.79
C PHE A 169 0.45 -13.70 -4.99
N ARG A 170 -0.44 -13.01 -5.67
CA ARG A 170 -1.53 -12.30 -4.99
C ARG A 170 -2.44 -13.30 -4.27
N VAL A 171 -3.02 -12.90 -3.15
CA VAL A 171 -3.88 -13.79 -2.35
C VAL A 171 -5.22 -14.13 -3.03
N ASP A 172 -5.59 -13.44 -4.10
CA ASP A 172 -6.76 -13.72 -4.94
C ASP A 172 -6.42 -14.57 -6.18
N ASP A 173 -5.15 -14.83 -6.47
CA ASP A 173 -4.71 -15.72 -7.55
C ASP A 173 -4.69 -17.19 -7.07
N VAL A 174 -5.90 -17.74 -6.95
CA VAL A 174 -6.12 -19.12 -6.47
C VAL A 174 -5.46 -20.14 -7.40
N ASP A 175 -5.48 -19.91 -8.70
CA ASP A 175 -4.91 -20.83 -9.69
C ASP A 175 -3.40 -20.91 -9.55
N ALA A 176 -2.72 -19.76 -9.42
CA ALA A 176 -1.28 -19.73 -9.16
C ALA A 176 -0.92 -20.42 -7.83
N MET A 177 -1.69 -20.16 -6.75
CA MET A 177 -1.46 -20.83 -5.47
C MET A 177 -1.53 -22.35 -5.59
N VAL A 178 -2.60 -22.87 -6.19
CA VAL A 178 -2.80 -24.32 -6.38
C VAL A 178 -1.69 -24.91 -7.26
N HIS A 179 -1.32 -24.23 -8.35
CA HIS A 179 -0.23 -24.67 -9.24
C HIS A 179 1.11 -24.82 -8.49
N HIS A 180 1.35 -24.00 -7.48
CA HIS A 180 2.57 -24.03 -6.66
C HIS A 180 2.41 -24.84 -5.36
N GLY A 181 1.35 -25.63 -5.25
CA GLY A 181 1.13 -26.55 -4.14
C GLY A 181 0.68 -25.89 -2.83
N LEU A 182 0.19 -24.65 -2.90
CA LEU A 182 -0.38 -23.96 -1.74
C LEU A 182 -1.87 -24.30 -1.61
N ALA A 183 -2.34 -24.48 -0.38
CA ALA A 183 -3.75 -24.70 -0.07
C ALA A 183 -4.45 -23.36 0.19
N PRO A 184 -5.37 -22.88 -0.66
CA PRO A 184 -6.01 -21.57 -0.50
C PRO A 184 -6.72 -21.39 0.85
N LEU A 185 -7.30 -22.47 1.39
CA LEU A 185 -7.95 -22.44 2.70
C LEU A 185 -6.95 -22.18 3.85
N GLU A 186 -5.75 -22.72 3.78
CA GLU A 186 -4.71 -22.48 4.78
C GLU A 186 -4.19 -21.05 4.69
N VAL A 187 -4.04 -20.52 3.48
CA VAL A 187 -3.70 -19.10 3.26
C VAL A 187 -4.78 -18.18 3.83
N ALA A 188 -6.05 -18.46 3.57
CA ALA A 188 -7.17 -17.70 4.13
C ALA A 188 -7.20 -17.76 5.66
N THR A 189 -6.88 -18.92 6.24
CA THR A 189 -6.76 -19.10 7.70
C THR A 189 -5.62 -18.25 8.26
N THR A 190 -4.47 -18.21 7.58
CA THR A 190 -3.34 -17.36 7.97
C THR A 190 -3.72 -15.88 7.94
N ILE A 191 -4.37 -15.42 6.86
CA ILE A 191 -4.86 -14.03 6.74
C ILE A 191 -5.79 -13.70 7.91
N THR A 192 -6.81 -14.51 8.13
CA THR A 192 -7.78 -14.30 9.21
C THR A 192 -7.10 -14.25 10.59
N SER A 193 -6.14 -15.14 10.84
CA SER A 193 -5.36 -15.18 12.07
C SER A 193 -4.51 -13.91 12.26
N VAL A 194 -3.84 -13.43 11.20
CA VAL A 194 -3.01 -12.22 11.25
C VAL A 194 -3.84 -10.98 11.54
N PHE A 195 -4.97 -10.80 10.85
CA PHE A 195 -5.85 -9.66 11.09
C PHE A 195 -6.55 -9.75 12.45
N GLY A 196 -6.95 -10.96 12.87
CA GLY A 196 -7.46 -11.19 14.22
C GLY A 196 -6.45 -10.79 15.30
N GLU A 197 -5.17 -11.12 15.12
CA GLU A 197 -4.09 -10.71 16.02
C GLU A 197 -3.86 -9.20 16.01
N MET A 198 -3.88 -8.55 14.84
CA MET A 198 -3.81 -7.08 14.75
C MET A 198 -4.91 -6.41 15.56
N ILE A 199 -6.15 -6.91 15.49
CA ILE A 199 -7.30 -6.36 16.20
C ILE A 199 -7.22 -6.65 17.71
N HIS A 200 -7.18 -7.93 18.05
CA HIS A 200 -7.42 -8.36 19.44
C HIS A 200 -6.17 -8.29 20.32
N VAL A 201 -4.96 -8.51 19.77
CA VAL A 201 -3.72 -8.52 20.53
C VAL A 201 -3.04 -7.17 20.48
N HIS A 202 -2.79 -6.64 19.29
CA HIS A 202 -1.97 -5.45 19.12
C HIS A 202 -2.78 -4.15 19.15
N GLY A 203 -4.05 -4.16 18.74
CA GLY A 203 -4.87 -2.95 18.60
C GLY A 203 -4.29 -1.96 17.60
N PHE A 204 -3.59 -2.46 16.59
CA PHE A 204 -3.04 -1.67 15.49
C PHE A 204 -3.31 -2.40 14.18
N VAL A 205 -4.24 -1.88 13.39
CA VAL A 205 -4.88 -2.61 12.31
C VAL A 205 -4.60 -1.97 10.97
N HIS A 206 -4.27 -2.79 9.99
CA HIS A 206 -4.23 -2.41 8.58
C HIS A 206 -5.66 -2.16 8.09
N CYS A 207 -5.93 -0.95 7.61
CA CYS A 207 -7.28 -0.52 7.25
C CYS A 207 -7.61 -0.71 5.76
N ASP A 208 -6.63 -1.14 4.96
CA ASP A 208 -6.82 -1.39 3.53
C ASP A 208 -6.32 -2.79 3.10
N PRO A 209 -6.93 -3.88 3.60
CA PRO A 209 -6.49 -5.26 3.34
C PRO A 209 -6.98 -5.81 1.99
N HIS A 210 -6.91 -5.02 0.93
CA HIS A 210 -7.31 -5.53 -0.38
C HIS A 210 -6.25 -6.49 -0.97
N PRO A 211 -6.62 -7.38 -1.90
CA PRO A 211 -5.70 -8.40 -2.43
C PRO A 211 -4.41 -7.87 -3.07
N GLY A 212 -4.41 -6.63 -3.54
CA GLY A 212 -3.21 -5.98 -4.09
C GLY A 212 -2.13 -5.71 -3.04
N ASN A 213 -2.51 -5.59 -1.76
CA ASN A 213 -1.61 -5.32 -0.64
C ASN A 213 -1.15 -6.60 0.08
N LEU A 214 -1.66 -7.76 -0.35
CA LEU A 214 -1.37 -9.06 0.25
C LEU A 214 -0.82 -10.03 -0.78
N MET A 215 0.34 -10.59 -0.50
CA MET A 215 0.93 -11.67 -1.31
C MET A 215 1.16 -12.91 -0.47
N VAL A 216 1.26 -14.04 -1.13
CA VAL A 216 1.68 -15.30 -0.53
C VAL A 216 2.92 -15.84 -1.25
N GLN A 217 3.87 -16.33 -0.46
CA GLN A 217 5.06 -17.02 -0.95
C GLN A 217 5.04 -18.47 -0.50
N THR A 218 5.61 -19.37 -1.31
CA THR A 218 6.01 -20.70 -0.84
C THR A 218 7.15 -20.57 0.17
N HIS A 219 7.11 -21.32 1.27
CA HIS A 219 8.13 -21.28 2.30
C HIS A 219 8.45 -22.69 2.83
N ALA A 220 9.56 -23.23 2.39
CA ALA A 220 9.90 -24.65 2.61
C ALA A 220 10.15 -25.02 4.08
N THR A 221 10.45 -24.05 4.95
CA THR A 221 10.91 -24.34 6.32
C THR A 221 9.87 -24.09 7.40
N ASN A 222 8.76 -23.42 7.09
CA ASN A 222 7.68 -23.25 8.07
C ASN A 222 6.66 -24.42 7.96
N LYS A 223 5.88 -24.62 9.04
CA LYS A 223 4.91 -25.72 9.10
C LYS A 223 3.75 -25.57 8.11
N GLN A 224 3.43 -24.36 7.72
CA GLN A 224 2.33 -24.03 6.82
C GLN A 224 2.71 -24.19 5.34
N GLY A 225 3.99 -24.31 5.01
CA GLY A 225 4.48 -24.35 3.63
C GLY A 225 4.38 -23.04 2.87
N HIS A 226 3.80 -22.01 3.49
CA HIS A 226 3.62 -20.67 2.91
C HIS A 226 3.91 -19.55 3.91
N ARG A 227 4.06 -18.34 3.40
CA ARG A 227 4.24 -17.12 4.17
C ARG A 227 3.39 -16.00 3.57
N LEU A 228 2.57 -15.37 4.40
CA LEU A 228 1.82 -14.16 4.03
C LEU A 228 2.76 -12.96 4.02
N VAL A 229 2.74 -12.19 2.95
CA VAL A 229 3.51 -10.95 2.81
C VAL A 229 2.57 -9.77 2.86
N LEU A 230 2.84 -8.83 3.73
CA LEU A 230 2.13 -7.56 3.86
C LEU A 230 2.94 -6.48 3.15
N LEU A 231 2.39 -5.87 2.08
CA LEU A 231 3.14 -5.00 1.18
C LEU A 231 2.95 -3.51 1.45
N ASP A 232 1.72 -3.05 1.57
CA ASP A 232 1.39 -1.63 1.74
C ASP A 232 1.13 -1.33 3.22
N HIS A 233 1.81 -0.31 3.75
CA HIS A 233 1.69 0.09 5.15
C HIS A 233 1.25 1.56 5.29
N GLY A 234 0.63 2.15 4.25
CA GLY A 234 0.16 3.53 4.26
C GLY A 234 -0.96 3.76 5.27
N MET A 235 -1.91 2.85 5.34
CA MET A 235 -3.14 3.06 6.11
C MET A 235 -3.27 2.11 7.31
N TYR A 236 -2.99 2.65 8.50
CA TYR A 236 -3.16 1.94 9.78
C TYR A 236 -3.90 2.79 10.80
N ARG A 237 -4.73 2.14 11.61
CA ARG A 237 -5.39 2.80 12.75
C ARG A 237 -5.11 2.08 14.07
N ARG A 238 -4.97 2.87 15.13
CA ARG A 238 -4.91 2.35 16.49
C ARG A 238 -6.31 2.22 17.05
N LEU A 239 -6.66 1.04 17.55
CA LEU A 239 -7.94 0.78 18.18
C LEU A 239 -7.87 1.11 19.66
N GLU A 240 -8.85 1.87 20.14
CA GLU A 240 -9.00 2.16 21.56
C GLU A 240 -9.27 0.88 22.38
N PRO A 241 -8.72 0.77 23.59
CA PRO A 241 -8.94 -0.41 24.45
C PRO A 241 -10.42 -0.70 24.70
N SER A 242 -11.24 0.33 24.87
CA SER A 242 -12.69 0.19 25.08
C SER A 242 -13.37 -0.46 23.88
N PHE A 243 -13.01 -0.05 22.66
CA PHE A 243 -13.52 -0.68 21.42
C PHE A 243 -13.14 -2.16 21.35
N ARG A 244 -11.88 -2.49 21.62
CA ARG A 244 -11.35 -3.87 21.57
C ARG A 244 -12.01 -4.82 22.56
N HIS A 245 -12.47 -4.30 23.73
CA HIS A 245 -13.20 -5.09 24.73
C HIS A 245 -14.66 -5.33 24.33
N SER A 246 -15.23 -4.44 23.52
CA SER A 246 -16.63 -4.54 23.11
C SER A 246 -16.81 -5.31 21.80
N TYR A 247 -15.76 -5.43 21.00
CA TYR A 247 -15.74 -6.15 19.73
C TYR A 247 -15.33 -7.60 19.92
#